data_330705f3beccb44925d82fa0fddfd953
#
_entry.id   330705f3beccb44925d82fa0fddfd953
#
_cell.length_a   1.000
_cell.length_b   1.000
_cell.length_c   1.000
_cell.angle_alpha   90.00
_cell.angle_beta   90.00
_cell.angle_gamma   90.00
#
_symmetry.space_group_name_H-M   'P 1'
#
loop_
_entity.id
_entity.type
_entity.pdbx_description
1 polymer ?
#
loop_
_entity_poly.entity_id
_entity_poly.type
_entity_poly.pdbx_seq_one_letter_code
_entity_poly.pdbx_strand_id
1 'polypeptide(L)'
;VLVHGGGPEINAMLKRVGIESKFINGLRYTDAETIDIVKMVLCGKVNKELVCALQLHGGKALGLCGCDGQMILAQKLDSEVDLGFVGDIKKVTTKPIVDALNNGYVPIISTVGVGEDGQSYNINADTAAARIASCLRAEKLILMTDIVGLLEDKDDDSTLIPQVNVSDVPYLKKKGIISGGMIPKIDCCVEAVRRGVKKTTIID
;
A
#
# COMPACT_ATOMS: atom_id res chain seq x y z
N VAL A 1 -1.55 -11.47 6.90
CA VAL A 1 -0.57 -10.40 6.62
C VAL A 1 -1.30 -9.08 6.50
N LEU A 2 -0.83 -8.05 7.18
CA LEU A 2 -1.35 -6.70 7.08
C LEU A 2 -0.27 -5.81 6.43
N VAL A 3 -0.63 -5.04 5.42
CA VAL A 3 0.25 -4.04 4.79
C VAL A 3 -0.37 -2.68 5.02
N HIS A 4 0.41 -1.69 5.42
CA HIS A 4 -0.13 -0.38 5.77
C HIS A 4 0.68 0.78 5.19
N GLY A 5 0.00 1.86 4.90
CA GLY A 5 0.56 3.19 4.72
C GLY A 5 0.43 4.02 6.00
N GLY A 6 0.24 5.33 5.85
CA GLY A 6 0.07 6.28 6.98
C GLY A 6 0.16 7.73 6.49
N GLY A 7 -0.53 8.03 5.39
CA GLY A 7 -0.54 9.38 4.80
C GLY A 7 -0.91 10.50 5.78
N PRO A 8 -1.99 10.36 6.55
CA PRO A 8 -2.39 11.35 7.56
C PRO A 8 -1.31 11.59 8.62
N GLU A 9 -0.69 10.54 9.16
CA GLU A 9 0.36 10.60 10.18
C GLU A 9 1.64 11.24 9.62
N ILE A 10 1.98 10.92 8.37
CA ILE A 10 3.12 11.57 7.68
C ILE A 10 2.83 13.07 7.54
N ASN A 11 1.62 13.45 7.08
CA ASN A 11 1.24 14.86 6.95
C ASN A 11 1.30 15.59 8.30
N ALA A 12 0.79 14.97 9.35
CA ALA A 12 0.81 15.53 10.70
C ALA A 12 2.25 15.75 11.19
N MET A 13 3.16 14.79 10.94
CA MET A 13 4.55 14.92 11.35
C MET A 13 5.30 15.96 10.52
N LEU A 14 5.15 15.99 9.20
CA LEU A 14 5.75 17.00 8.34
C LEU A 14 5.34 18.40 8.78
N LYS A 15 4.05 18.61 9.06
CA LYS A 15 3.54 19.89 9.60
C LYS A 15 4.20 20.28 10.93
N ARG A 16 4.40 19.31 11.84
CA ARG A 16 5.04 19.56 13.15
C ARG A 16 6.50 20.00 13.03
N VAL A 17 7.21 19.52 12.03
CA VAL A 17 8.62 19.89 11.77
C VAL A 17 8.76 21.02 10.76
N GLY A 18 7.65 21.62 10.31
CA GLY A 18 7.67 22.79 9.41
C GLY A 18 7.93 22.47 7.93
N ILE A 19 7.77 21.19 7.53
CA ILE A 19 7.94 20.76 6.14
C ILE A 19 6.58 20.70 5.46
N GLU A 20 6.47 21.32 4.29
CA GLU A 20 5.24 21.30 3.49
C GLU A 20 5.05 19.95 2.76
N SER A 21 3.90 19.32 2.94
CA SER A 21 3.55 18.11 2.20
C SER A 21 3.09 18.44 0.79
N LYS A 22 3.75 17.88 -0.23
CA LYS A 22 3.43 18.07 -1.65
C LYS A 22 3.00 16.77 -2.29
N PHE A 23 1.99 16.84 -3.18
CA PHE A 23 1.51 15.71 -3.96
C PHE A 23 1.53 16.03 -5.45
N ILE A 24 1.97 15.08 -6.25
CA ILE A 24 1.98 15.16 -7.70
C ILE A 24 1.31 13.88 -8.23
N ASN A 25 0.25 14.01 -9.00
CA ASN A 25 -0.52 12.89 -9.55
C ASN A 25 -0.94 11.86 -8.48
N GLY A 26 -1.28 12.33 -7.27
CA GLY A 26 -1.71 11.47 -6.15
C GLY A 26 -0.55 10.78 -5.39
N LEU A 27 0.69 10.95 -5.81
CA LEU A 27 1.88 10.46 -5.11
C LEU A 27 2.54 11.59 -4.32
N ARG A 28 3.03 11.28 -3.12
CA ARG A 28 3.74 12.24 -2.28
C ARG A 28 5.13 12.50 -2.87
N TYR A 29 5.40 13.75 -3.26
CA TYR A 29 6.78 14.17 -3.51
C TYR A 29 7.61 13.92 -2.24
N THR A 30 8.70 13.19 -2.37
CA THR A 30 9.46 12.67 -1.24
C THR A 30 10.94 13.03 -1.43
N ASP A 31 11.37 14.18 -0.93
CA ASP A 31 12.77 14.57 -0.89
C ASP A 31 13.54 13.88 0.24
N ALA A 32 14.81 14.25 0.45
CA ALA A 32 15.67 13.62 1.44
C ALA A 32 15.18 13.80 2.89
N GLU A 33 14.63 14.97 3.23
CA GLU A 33 14.07 15.22 4.56
C GLU A 33 12.74 14.47 4.73
N THR A 34 11.92 14.47 3.70
CA THR A 34 10.62 13.78 3.70
C THR A 34 10.78 12.27 3.82
N ILE A 35 11.76 11.63 3.16
CA ILE A 35 11.93 10.17 3.27
C ILE A 35 12.31 9.75 4.68
N ASP A 36 13.09 10.53 5.40
CA ASP A 36 13.41 10.23 6.79
C ASP A 36 12.18 10.33 7.69
N ILE A 37 11.34 11.34 7.51
CA ILE A 37 10.06 11.45 8.22
C ILE A 37 9.14 10.27 7.87
N VAL A 38 9.04 9.89 6.60
CA VAL A 38 8.26 8.72 6.16
C VAL A 38 8.73 7.44 6.88
N LYS A 39 10.04 7.20 6.96
CA LYS A 39 10.61 6.05 7.69
C LYS A 39 10.25 6.10 9.17
N MET A 40 10.48 7.23 9.85
CA MET A 40 10.15 7.37 11.28
C MET A 40 8.68 7.12 11.55
N VAL A 41 7.80 7.69 10.73
CA VAL A 41 6.35 7.59 10.92
C VAL A 41 5.84 6.19 10.59
N LEU A 42 6.17 5.67 9.41
CA LEU A 42 5.63 4.37 8.99
C LEU A 42 6.22 3.22 9.81
N CYS A 43 7.55 3.16 9.96
CA CYS A 43 8.20 2.02 10.62
C CYS A 43 8.17 2.12 12.14
N GLY A 44 8.27 3.34 12.68
CA GLY A 44 8.32 3.59 14.12
C GLY A 44 6.94 3.79 14.74
N LYS A 45 6.16 4.74 14.26
CA LYS A 45 4.87 5.10 14.86
C LYS A 45 3.76 4.15 14.41
N VAL A 46 3.33 4.25 13.15
CA VAL A 46 2.12 3.57 12.66
C VAL A 46 2.24 2.04 12.78
N ASN A 47 3.37 1.49 12.35
CA ASN A 47 3.61 0.05 12.44
C ASN A 47 3.48 -0.46 13.88
N LYS A 48 4.06 0.24 14.85
CA LYS A 48 4.04 -0.20 16.25
C LYS A 48 2.68 0.02 16.91
N GLU A 49 1.94 1.05 16.53
CA GLU A 49 0.56 1.23 16.98
C GLU A 49 -0.33 0.07 16.52
N LEU A 50 -0.21 -0.35 15.25
CA LEU A 50 -0.94 -1.50 14.70
C LEU A 50 -0.54 -2.82 15.37
N VAL A 51 0.77 -3.02 15.63
CA VAL A 51 1.27 -4.18 16.40
C VAL A 51 0.62 -4.23 17.78
N CYS A 52 0.65 -3.12 18.52
CA CYS A 52 0.07 -3.04 19.85
C CYS A 52 -1.46 -3.26 19.82
N ALA A 53 -2.16 -2.64 18.86
CA ALA A 53 -3.59 -2.81 18.69
C ALA A 53 -3.97 -4.28 18.45
N LEU A 54 -3.26 -4.98 17.55
CA LEU A 54 -3.54 -6.39 17.30
C LEU A 54 -3.27 -7.27 18.52
N GLN A 55 -2.19 -6.98 19.28
CA GLN A 55 -1.87 -7.71 20.51
C GLN A 55 -2.93 -7.51 21.60
N LEU A 56 -3.51 -6.32 21.72
CA LEU A 56 -4.61 -6.06 22.65
C LEU A 56 -5.86 -6.89 22.34
N HIS A 57 -6.04 -7.27 21.08
CA HIS A 57 -7.10 -8.19 20.65
C HIS A 57 -6.67 -9.68 20.62
N GLY A 58 -5.59 -10.04 21.32
CA GLY A 58 -5.13 -11.42 21.45
C GLY A 58 -4.34 -11.96 20.24
N GLY A 59 -4.04 -11.14 19.24
CA GLY A 59 -3.22 -11.53 18.10
C GLY A 59 -1.73 -11.50 18.43
N LYS A 60 -0.94 -12.41 17.83
CA LYS A 60 0.52 -12.38 17.89
C LYS A 60 1.05 -11.58 16.70
N ALA A 61 1.30 -10.30 16.87
CA ALA A 61 1.76 -9.41 15.81
C ALA A 61 3.29 -9.28 15.75
N LEU A 62 3.84 -9.22 14.55
CA LEU A 62 5.24 -8.90 14.30
C LEU A 62 5.32 -7.75 13.29
N GLY A 63 5.84 -6.60 13.72
CA GLY A 63 6.04 -5.44 12.87
C GLY A 63 7.33 -5.53 12.07
N LEU A 64 7.19 -5.40 10.76
CA LEU A 64 8.26 -5.42 9.76
C LEU A 64 8.17 -4.19 8.86
N CYS A 65 9.24 -3.86 8.17
CA CYS A 65 9.20 -2.92 7.06
C CYS A 65 9.81 -3.56 5.79
N GLY A 66 9.55 -2.97 4.64
CA GLY A 66 10.07 -3.50 3.38
C GLY A 66 11.60 -3.59 3.31
N CYS A 67 12.32 -2.81 4.14
CA CYS A 67 13.79 -2.89 4.23
C CYS A 67 14.28 -4.15 4.95
N ASP A 68 13.49 -4.71 5.87
CA ASP A 68 13.90 -5.86 6.68
C ASP A 68 14.11 -7.08 5.77
N GLY A 69 15.31 -7.65 5.82
CA GLY A 69 15.70 -8.77 4.96
C GLY A 69 15.58 -8.49 3.46
N GLN A 70 15.64 -7.22 3.06
CA GLN A 70 15.40 -6.76 1.68
C GLN A 70 14.07 -7.29 1.12
N MET A 71 13.03 -7.28 1.98
CA MET A 71 11.71 -7.82 1.63
C MET A 71 11.08 -7.09 0.45
N ILE A 72 11.25 -5.75 0.38
CA ILE A 72 10.86 -4.95 -0.79
C ILE A 72 12.12 -4.31 -1.37
N LEU A 73 12.69 -4.94 -2.39
CA LEU A 73 13.74 -4.32 -3.19
C LEU A 73 13.08 -3.32 -4.14
N ALA A 74 13.49 -2.07 -4.02
CA ALA A 74 12.92 -0.95 -4.75
C ALA A 74 13.95 -0.25 -5.64
N GLN A 75 13.45 0.56 -6.55
CA GLN A 75 14.20 1.54 -7.31
C GLN A 75 13.42 2.84 -7.37
N LYS A 76 14.06 3.93 -7.76
CA LYS A 76 13.35 5.19 -8.00
C LYS A 76 12.23 4.96 -9.02
N LEU A 77 11.05 5.53 -8.75
CA LEU A 77 9.94 5.45 -9.69
C LEU A 77 10.29 6.24 -10.96
N ASP A 78 10.19 5.57 -12.11
CA ASP A 78 10.31 6.22 -13.42
C ASP A 78 9.02 6.99 -13.71
N SER A 79 9.13 8.31 -13.84
CA SER A 79 8.00 9.21 -14.07
C SER A 79 8.46 10.48 -14.79
N GLU A 80 7.53 11.11 -15.54
CA GLU A 80 7.80 12.37 -16.27
C GLU A 80 8.29 13.51 -15.37
N VAL A 81 7.88 13.48 -14.10
CA VAL A 81 8.26 14.48 -13.08
C VAL A 81 9.10 13.78 -12.01
N ASP A 82 10.20 14.38 -11.60
CA ASP A 82 10.98 13.85 -10.47
C ASP A 82 10.17 13.91 -9.17
N LEU A 83 9.89 12.74 -8.61
CA LEU A 83 9.16 12.56 -7.36
C LEU A 83 10.09 12.33 -6.15
N GLY A 84 11.40 12.48 -6.33
CA GLY A 84 12.39 12.22 -5.29
C GLY A 84 12.52 10.74 -4.98
N PHE A 85 12.41 10.39 -3.69
CA PHE A 85 12.53 9.01 -3.19
C PHE A 85 11.21 8.24 -3.17
N VAL A 86 10.33 8.50 -4.13
CA VAL A 86 9.20 7.61 -4.43
C VAL A 86 9.74 6.42 -5.19
N GLY A 87 9.35 5.22 -4.76
CA GLY A 87 9.89 3.99 -5.32
C GLY A 87 8.89 3.14 -6.08
N ASP A 88 9.43 2.40 -7.06
CA ASP A 88 8.79 1.25 -7.67
C ASP A 88 9.42 -0.05 -7.15
N ILE A 89 8.63 -1.13 -7.14
CA ILE A 89 9.06 -2.42 -6.60
C ILE A 89 9.72 -3.26 -7.69
N LYS A 90 11.03 -3.48 -7.57
CA LYS A 90 11.77 -4.42 -8.44
C LYS A 90 11.45 -5.87 -8.08
N LYS A 91 11.52 -6.21 -6.78
CA LYS A 91 11.38 -7.57 -6.29
C LYS A 91 10.79 -7.59 -4.89
N VAL A 92 9.96 -8.60 -4.60
CA VAL A 92 9.52 -8.93 -3.24
C VAL A 92 10.12 -10.26 -2.82
N THR A 93 10.80 -10.28 -1.67
CA THR A 93 11.31 -11.49 -1.01
C THR A 93 10.34 -11.87 0.09
N THR A 94 9.60 -12.97 -0.12
CA THR A 94 8.53 -13.38 0.81
C THR A 94 9.01 -14.16 2.02
N LYS A 95 10.27 -14.57 2.04
CA LYS A 95 10.82 -15.42 3.13
C LYS A 95 10.60 -14.84 4.53
N PRO A 96 10.88 -13.55 4.84
CA PRO A 96 10.62 -13.00 6.17
C PRO A 96 9.13 -13.08 6.58
N ILE A 97 8.23 -12.88 5.61
CA ILE A 97 6.78 -12.96 5.83
C ILE A 97 6.36 -14.40 6.15
N VAL A 98 6.83 -15.36 5.34
CA VAL A 98 6.51 -16.79 5.51
C VAL A 98 7.09 -17.32 6.81
N ASP A 99 8.33 -16.96 7.16
CA ASP A 99 8.95 -17.34 8.42
C ASP A 99 8.14 -16.82 9.62
N ALA A 100 7.67 -15.58 9.59
CA ALA A 100 6.83 -15.03 10.65
C ALA A 100 5.49 -15.78 10.76
N LEU A 101 4.83 -16.05 9.63
CA LEU A 101 3.57 -16.81 9.59
C LEU A 101 3.75 -18.24 10.14
N ASN A 102 4.81 -18.93 9.73
CA ASN A 102 5.12 -20.29 10.19
C ASN A 102 5.40 -20.37 11.70
N ASN A 103 5.85 -19.26 12.30
CA ASN A 103 6.04 -19.13 13.76
C ASN A 103 4.80 -18.57 14.48
N GLY A 104 3.64 -18.51 13.80
CA GLY A 104 2.36 -18.11 14.39
C GLY A 104 2.20 -16.62 14.62
N TYR A 105 3.02 -15.78 13.97
CA TYR A 105 2.85 -14.32 13.99
C TYR A 105 2.01 -13.82 12.82
N VAL A 106 1.34 -12.71 13.03
CA VAL A 106 0.73 -11.90 11.96
C VAL A 106 1.72 -10.81 11.57
N PRO A 107 2.35 -10.89 10.37
CA PRO A 107 3.24 -9.84 9.90
C PRO A 107 2.45 -8.56 9.61
N ILE A 108 2.92 -7.43 10.14
CA ILE A 108 2.43 -6.07 9.88
C ILE A 108 3.55 -5.30 9.17
N ILE A 109 3.34 -4.96 7.90
CA ILE A 109 4.39 -4.50 6.99
C ILE A 109 4.17 -3.05 6.64
N SER A 110 5.13 -2.18 6.98
CA SER A 110 5.20 -0.81 6.50
C SER A 110 5.88 -0.75 5.12
N THR A 111 5.41 0.17 4.28
CA THR A 111 5.74 0.21 2.86
C THR A 111 6.94 1.11 2.53
N VAL A 112 8.03 0.92 3.25
CA VAL A 112 9.33 1.51 2.94
C VAL A 112 10.20 0.43 2.32
N GLY A 113 10.55 0.60 1.04
CA GLY A 113 11.46 -0.30 0.34
C GLY A 113 12.92 0.16 0.44
N VAL A 114 13.85 -0.68 -0.01
CA VAL A 114 15.28 -0.39 -0.05
C VAL A 114 15.87 -0.68 -1.42
N GLY A 115 16.71 0.21 -1.93
CA GLY A 115 17.48 0.02 -3.16
C GLY A 115 18.71 -0.87 -2.96
N GLU A 116 19.33 -1.28 -4.05
CA GLU A 116 20.59 -2.05 -4.03
C GLU A 116 21.74 -1.27 -3.39
N ASP A 117 21.65 0.05 -3.42
CA ASP A 117 22.58 1.02 -2.81
C ASP A 117 22.28 1.32 -1.33
N GLY A 118 21.23 0.72 -0.76
CA GLY A 118 20.78 0.97 0.59
C GLY A 118 19.85 2.19 0.73
N GLN A 119 19.55 2.90 -0.36
CA GLN A 119 18.63 4.03 -0.35
C GLN A 119 17.20 3.59 -0.02
N SER A 120 16.55 4.29 0.91
CA SER A 120 15.15 4.02 1.23
C SER A 120 14.21 4.69 0.25
N TYR A 121 13.11 4.01 -0.07
CA TYR A 121 12.07 4.51 -0.97
C TYR A 121 10.69 4.43 -0.32
N ASN A 122 9.90 5.49 -0.52
CA ASN A 122 8.49 5.56 -0.14
C ASN A 122 7.66 4.82 -1.19
N ILE A 123 7.04 3.71 -0.81
CA ILE A 123 6.23 2.88 -1.72
C ILE A 123 4.74 3.10 -1.43
N ASN A 124 3.94 3.23 -2.48
CA ASN A 124 2.49 3.28 -2.35
C ASN A 124 1.97 1.98 -1.70
N ALA A 125 1.10 2.11 -0.68
CA ALA A 125 0.65 0.99 0.13
C ALA A 125 -0.20 -0.01 -0.66
N ASP A 126 -1.09 0.45 -1.53
CA ASP A 126 -1.93 -0.42 -2.37
C ASP A 126 -1.04 -1.23 -3.34
N THR A 127 -0.05 -0.56 -3.95
CA THR A 127 0.96 -1.22 -4.82
C THR A 127 1.76 -2.26 -4.06
N ALA A 128 2.25 -1.93 -2.87
CA ALA A 128 3.01 -2.88 -2.04
C ALA A 128 2.16 -4.09 -1.63
N ALA A 129 0.91 -3.85 -1.20
CA ALA A 129 -0.03 -4.91 -0.82
C ALA A 129 -0.31 -5.85 -2.00
N ALA A 130 -0.59 -5.31 -3.20
CA ALA A 130 -0.83 -6.08 -4.40
C ALA A 130 0.38 -6.94 -4.80
N ARG A 131 1.60 -6.37 -4.74
CA ARG A 131 2.85 -7.09 -5.08
C ARG A 131 3.16 -8.18 -4.06
N ILE A 132 3.03 -7.90 -2.77
CA ILE A 132 3.22 -8.89 -1.69
C ILE A 132 2.20 -10.02 -1.83
N ALA A 133 0.90 -9.70 -1.99
CA ALA A 133 -0.15 -10.70 -2.16
C ALA A 133 0.10 -11.61 -3.36
N SER A 134 0.54 -11.04 -4.48
CA SER A 134 0.88 -11.79 -5.70
C SER A 134 2.06 -12.74 -5.48
N CYS A 135 3.14 -12.26 -4.83
CA CYS A 135 4.33 -13.08 -4.55
C CYS A 135 4.06 -14.18 -3.52
N LEU A 136 3.14 -13.95 -2.58
CA LEU A 136 2.66 -14.96 -1.62
C LEU A 136 1.65 -15.94 -2.26
N ARG A 137 1.19 -15.69 -3.48
CA ARG A 137 0.05 -16.40 -4.12
C ARG A 137 -1.17 -16.40 -3.20
N ALA A 138 -1.47 -15.23 -2.64
CA ALA A 138 -2.56 -15.07 -1.70
C ALA A 138 -3.91 -15.45 -2.34
N GLU A 139 -4.78 -16.04 -1.57
CA GLU A 139 -6.14 -16.36 -2.02
C GLU A 139 -6.97 -15.09 -2.20
N LYS A 140 -6.79 -14.13 -1.29
CA LYS A 140 -7.49 -12.83 -1.31
C LYS A 140 -6.54 -11.69 -1.01
N LEU A 141 -6.75 -10.56 -1.70
CA LEU A 141 -6.26 -9.24 -1.32
C LEU A 141 -7.47 -8.40 -0.91
N ILE A 142 -7.43 -7.83 0.29
CA ILE A 142 -8.46 -6.92 0.78
C ILE A 142 -7.82 -5.54 0.90
N LEU A 143 -8.33 -4.56 0.17
CA LEU A 143 -7.97 -3.16 0.28
C LEU A 143 -9.03 -2.47 1.14
N MET A 144 -8.63 -1.96 2.30
CA MET A 144 -9.48 -1.16 3.18
C MET A 144 -9.38 0.31 2.77
N THR A 145 -10.51 0.99 2.73
CA THR A 145 -10.62 2.39 2.31
C THR A 145 -11.72 3.08 3.15
N ASP A 146 -11.90 4.35 2.95
CA ASP A 146 -12.91 5.20 3.62
C ASP A 146 -14.19 5.37 2.77
N ILE A 147 -14.41 4.48 1.81
CA ILE A 147 -15.60 4.45 0.95
C ILE A 147 -16.18 3.05 0.88
N VAL A 148 -17.50 2.94 0.78
CA VAL A 148 -18.23 1.66 0.76
C VAL A 148 -17.86 0.73 -0.41
N GLY A 149 -17.25 1.23 -1.46
CA GLY A 149 -16.83 0.46 -2.62
C GLY A 149 -16.99 1.22 -3.93
N LEU A 150 -17.14 0.50 -5.04
CA LEU A 150 -17.41 1.06 -6.35
C LEU A 150 -18.91 1.26 -6.54
N LEU A 151 -19.35 2.50 -6.77
CA LEU A 151 -20.75 2.87 -7.00
C LEU A 151 -20.97 3.21 -8.46
N GLU A 152 -22.16 2.91 -9.02
CA GLU A 152 -22.55 3.44 -10.33
C GLU A 152 -22.78 4.95 -10.28
N ASP A 153 -23.42 5.42 -9.20
CA ASP A 153 -23.56 6.83 -8.83
C ASP A 153 -22.83 7.06 -7.50
N LYS A 154 -21.78 7.89 -7.52
CA LYS A 154 -20.93 8.19 -6.35
C LYS A 154 -21.68 8.82 -5.16
N ASP A 155 -22.86 9.38 -5.40
CA ASP A 155 -23.67 10.08 -4.43
C ASP A 155 -24.85 9.20 -3.91
N ASP A 156 -24.92 7.90 -4.34
CA ASP A 156 -25.95 6.95 -3.95
C ASP A 156 -25.35 5.56 -3.61
N ASP A 157 -25.24 5.28 -2.32
CA ASP A 157 -24.69 4.00 -1.81
C ASP A 157 -25.52 2.77 -2.23
N SER A 158 -26.80 2.94 -2.60
CA SER A 158 -27.64 1.85 -3.07
C SER A 158 -27.21 1.32 -4.45
N THR A 159 -26.37 2.08 -5.16
CA THR A 159 -25.82 1.72 -6.48
C THR A 159 -24.51 0.94 -6.41
N LEU A 160 -24.20 0.34 -5.26
CA LEU A 160 -22.98 -0.45 -5.06
C LEU A 160 -22.87 -1.57 -6.09
N ILE A 161 -21.75 -1.61 -6.80
CA ILE A 161 -21.38 -2.67 -7.71
C ILE A 161 -20.67 -3.78 -6.91
N PRO A 162 -21.34 -4.90 -6.62
CA PRO A 162 -20.81 -5.90 -5.71
C PRO A 162 -19.69 -6.74 -6.32
N GLN A 163 -19.62 -6.79 -7.64
CA GLN A 163 -18.61 -7.56 -8.37
C GLN A 163 -18.28 -6.93 -9.72
N VAL A 164 -16.98 -6.86 -10.01
CA VAL A 164 -16.46 -6.38 -11.30
C VAL A 164 -15.51 -7.42 -11.86
N ASN A 165 -15.69 -7.80 -13.15
CA ASN A 165 -14.70 -8.61 -13.84
C ASN A 165 -13.58 -7.73 -14.37
N VAL A 166 -12.37 -8.28 -14.44
CA VAL A 166 -11.20 -7.56 -14.97
C VAL A 166 -11.43 -7.02 -16.38
N SER A 167 -12.21 -7.76 -17.21
CA SER A 167 -12.61 -7.36 -18.55
C SER A 167 -13.47 -6.11 -18.62
N ASP A 168 -14.23 -5.83 -17.56
CA ASP A 168 -15.21 -4.74 -17.54
C ASP A 168 -14.59 -3.41 -17.10
N VAL A 169 -13.41 -3.46 -16.48
CA VAL A 169 -12.71 -2.28 -15.94
C VAL A 169 -12.48 -1.18 -16.99
N PRO A 170 -12.00 -1.47 -18.23
CA PRO A 170 -11.83 -0.41 -19.24
C PRO A 170 -13.14 0.31 -19.60
N TYR A 171 -14.22 -0.43 -19.66
CA TYR A 171 -15.55 0.12 -19.93
C TYR A 171 -16.05 1.02 -18.79
N LEU A 172 -15.89 0.56 -17.54
CA LEU A 172 -16.27 1.33 -16.35
C LEU A 172 -15.44 2.62 -16.20
N LYS A 173 -14.14 2.58 -16.56
CA LYS A 173 -13.30 3.79 -16.65
C LYS A 173 -13.80 4.75 -17.71
N LYS A 174 -14.14 4.26 -18.91
CA LYS A 174 -14.65 5.09 -19.99
C LYS A 174 -16.00 5.74 -19.64
N LYS A 175 -16.82 5.06 -18.86
CA LYS A 175 -18.11 5.61 -18.34
C LYS A 175 -17.93 6.60 -17.18
N GLY A 176 -16.72 6.75 -16.61
CA GLY A 176 -16.47 7.62 -15.48
C GLY A 176 -16.90 7.03 -14.12
N ILE A 177 -17.40 5.79 -14.09
CA ILE A 177 -17.74 5.06 -12.86
C ILE A 177 -16.47 4.81 -12.04
N ILE A 178 -15.38 4.34 -12.69
CA ILE A 178 -14.06 4.28 -12.08
C ILE A 178 -13.33 5.59 -12.39
N SER A 179 -13.23 6.48 -11.40
CA SER A 179 -12.65 7.82 -11.55
C SER A 179 -11.82 8.22 -10.32
N GLY A 180 -11.04 9.29 -10.44
CA GLY A 180 -10.28 9.88 -9.34
C GLY A 180 -9.41 8.87 -8.58
N GLY A 181 -9.47 8.91 -7.25
CA GLY A 181 -8.70 8.03 -6.36
C GLY A 181 -9.03 6.53 -6.46
N MET A 182 -10.18 6.17 -7.07
CA MET A 182 -10.54 4.77 -7.30
C MET A 182 -9.73 4.14 -8.43
N ILE A 183 -9.26 4.92 -9.41
CA ILE A 183 -8.47 4.41 -10.54
C ILE A 183 -7.25 3.61 -10.06
N PRO A 184 -6.31 4.17 -9.27
CA PRO A 184 -5.13 3.43 -8.83
C PRO A 184 -5.48 2.22 -7.97
N LYS A 185 -6.54 2.27 -7.15
CA LYS A 185 -6.98 1.13 -6.34
C LYS A 185 -7.47 -0.03 -7.21
N ILE A 186 -8.33 0.25 -8.19
CA ILE A 186 -8.80 -0.77 -9.13
C ILE A 186 -7.65 -1.31 -9.98
N ASP A 187 -6.71 -0.47 -10.40
CA ASP A 187 -5.54 -0.92 -11.16
C ASP A 187 -4.67 -1.87 -10.34
N CYS A 188 -4.44 -1.59 -9.06
CA CYS A 188 -3.77 -2.50 -8.14
C CYS A 188 -4.52 -3.84 -7.98
N CYS A 189 -5.86 -3.80 -7.87
CA CYS A 189 -6.70 -4.99 -7.83
C CYS A 189 -6.56 -5.83 -9.11
N VAL A 190 -6.66 -5.19 -10.27
CA VAL A 190 -6.50 -5.86 -11.59
C VAL A 190 -5.13 -6.48 -11.74
N GLU A 191 -4.08 -5.75 -11.37
CA GLU A 191 -2.71 -6.28 -11.43
C GLU A 191 -2.52 -7.47 -10.50
N ALA A 192 -3.03 -7.41 -9.28
CA ALA A 192 -2.98 -8.53 -8.33
C ALA A 192 -3.64 -9.79 -8.89
N VAL A 193 -4.83 -9.66 -9.47
CA VAL A 193 -5.55 -10.79 -10.11
C VAL A 193 -4.76 -11.34 -11.30
N ARG A 194 -4.26 -10.48 -12.19
CA ARG A 194 -3.43 -10.89 -13.34
C ARG A 194 -2.15 -11.61 -12.93
N ARG A 195 -1.63 -11.32 -11.75
CA ARG A 195 -0.44 -11.96 -11.16
C ARG A 195 -0.76 -13.19 -10.31
N GLY A 196 -2.02 -13.64 -10.27
CA GLY A 196 -2.43 -14.92 -9.69
C GLY A 196 -3.11 -14.86 -8.33
N VAL A 197 -3.43 -13.67 -7.79
CA VAL A 197 -4.35 -13.54 -6.65
C VAL A 197 -5.75 -13.93 -7.13
N LYS A 198 -6.43 -14.85 -6.43
CA LYS A 198 -7.72 -15.37 -6.91
C LYS A 198 -8.84 -14.34 -6.86
N LYS A 199 -8.85 -13.48 -5.83
CA LYS A 199 -9.89 -12.47 -5.61
C LYS A 199 -9.30 -11.25 -4.92
N THR A 200 -9.75 -10.07 -5.36
CA THR A 200 -9.50 -8.80 -4.66
C THR A 200 -10.82 -8.22 -4.18
N THR A 201 -10.82 -7.54 -3.05
CA THR A 201 -12.00 -6.91 -2.47
C THR A 201 -11.63 -5.52 -1.95
N ILE A 202 -12.49 -4.55 -2.17
CA ILE A 202 -12.39 -3.20 -1.61
C ILE A 202 -13.51 -3.08 -0.57
N ILE A 203 -13.20 -2.65 0.63
CA ILE A 203 -14.14 -2.48 1.76
C ILE A 203 -13.80 -1.20 2.54
N ASP A 204 -14.77 -0.65 3.25
CA ASP A 204 -14.60 0.39 4.26
C ASP A 204 -14.31 -0.20 5.66
#